data_3101e446933489ca1eca72b6d9281c83
#
_entry.id   3101e446933489ca1eca72b6d9281c83
#
_cell.length_a   1.000
_cell.length_b   1.000
_cell.length_c   1.000
_cell.angle_alpha   90.00
_cell.angle_beta   90.00
_cell.angle_gamma   90.00
#
_symmetry.space_group_name_H-M   'P 1'
#
loop_
_entity.id
_entity.type
_entity.pdbx_description
1 polymer ?
#
loop_
_entity_poly.entity_id
_entity_poly.type
_entity_poly.pdbx_seq_one_letter_code
_entity_poly.pdbx_strand_id
1 'polypeptide(L)'
;MSDPKPGPSLRAIPEGDNRERLICADCGYILYDNPKVVVGSVARWGDKILLCRRAIDPRRGFWTLPAGYLELNEATSVGAQREALEEANARIEIEGLLAVYDIPRLSQVQLVYRARLVDDRISPGPESLEVGLFGWDEIPWADIAFPSVHWALHHEREAQASGNLAAHVGLPPGLPPDPTQPQGL
;
A
#
# COMPACT_ATOMS: atom_id res chain seq x y z
N MET A 1 -33.81 -10.14 22.95
CA MET A 1 -32.53 -9.82 22.22
C MET A 1 -31.83 -8.80 23.10
N SER A 2 -30.69 -9.13 23.70
CA SER A 2 -29.92 -8.18 24.50
C SER A 2 -29.31 -7.16 23.50
N ASP A 3 -29.43 -5.87 23.85
CA ASP A 3 -28.74 -4.82 23.11
C ASP A 3 -27.25 -5.17 22.93
N PRO A 4 -26.66 -4.88 21.75
CA PRO A 4 -25.23 -5.13 21.53
C PRO A 4 -24.45 -4.32 22.59
N LYS A 5 -23.63 -5.02 23.37
CA LYS A 5 -22.77 -4.36 24.36
C LYS A 5 -21.86 -3.38 23.66
N PRO A 6 -21.71 -2.15 24.16
CA PRO A 6 -20.77 -1.20 23.60
C PRO A 6 -19.36 -1.79 23.68
N GLY A 7 -18.60 -1.67 22.58
CA GLY A 7 -17.19 -2.12 22.53
C GLY A 7 -16.28 -1.32 23.45
N PRO A 8 -14.94 -1.50 23.37
CA PRO A 8 -13.99 -0.76 24.20
C PRO A 8 -14.10 0.74 23.93
N SER A 9 -14.51 1.49 24.95
CA SER A 9 -14.78 2.94 24.88
C SER A 9 -14.10 3.77 25.97
N LEU A 10 -13.64 3.13 27.05
CA LEU A 10 -12.91 3.79 28.13
C LEU A 10 -11.46 4.01 27.71
N ARG A 11 -10.99 5.27 27.72
CA ARG A 11 -9.57 5.60 27.53
C ARG A 11 -8.85 5.58 28.87
N ALA A 12 -7.89 4.68 29.03
CA ALA A 12 -7.04 4.61 30.20
C ALA A 12 -5.71 3.93 29.85
N ILE A 13 -4.71 4.09 30.73
CA ILE A 13 -3.46 3.34 30.66
C ILE A 13 -3.67 2.03 31.43
N PRO A 14 -3.63 0.86 30.73
CA PRO A 14 -3.75 -0.43 31.41
C PRO A 14 -2.59 -0.68 32.36
N GLU A 15 -2.80 -1.53 33.33
CA GLU A 15 -1.71 -1.97 34.21
C GLU A 15 -0.58 -2.62 33.40
N GLY A 16 0.64 -2.16 33.59
CA GLY A 16 1.83 -2.63 32.86
C GLY A 16 2.03 -2.02 31.46
N ASP A 17 1.15 -1.11 31.00
CA ASP A 17 1.34 -0.36 29.75
C ASP A 17 1.85 1.07 30.05
N ASN A 18 2.34 1.76 29.03
CA ASN A 18 2.80 3.15 29.10
C ASN A 18 2.01 4.11 28.19
N ARG A 19 0.92 3.63 27.57
CA ARG A 19 0.08 4.39 26.64
C ARG A 19 -1.39 4.21 26.94
N GLU A 20 -2.19 5.22 26.64
CA GLU A 20 -3.64 5.09 26.66
C GLU A 20 -4.11 4.07 25.60
N ARG A 21 -5.05 3.20 26.04
CA ARG A 21 -5.74 2.24 25.19
C ARG A 21 -7.24 2.41 25.35
N LEU A 22 -8.00 1.85 24.40
CA LEU A 22 -9.44 1.66 24.57
C LEU A 22 -9.68 0.37 25.32
N ILE A 23 -10.42 0.46 26.44
CA ILE A 23 -10.74 -0.65 27.31
C ILE A 23 -12.25 -0.83 27.34
N CYS A 24 -12.72 -2.06 27.29
CA CYS A 24 -14.13 -2.38 27.52
C CYS A 24 -14.43 -2.31 29.03
N ALA A 25 -15.33 -1.43 29.42
CA ALA A 25 -15.71 -1.25 30.82
C ALA A 25 -16.38 -2.50 31.44
N ASP A 26 -17.01 -3.34 30.61
CA ASP A 26 -17.76 -4.52 31.08
C ASP A 26 -16.88 -5.74 31.32
N CYS A 27 -15.89 -6.00 30.42
CA CYS A 27 -15.12 -7.23 30.48
C CYS A 27 -13.59 -7.01 30.57
N GLY A 28 -13.14 -5.75 30.60
CA GLY A 28 -11.71 -5.42 30.70
C GLY A 28 -10.91 -5.67 29.42
N TYR A 29 -11.55 -6.04 28.29
CA TYR A 29 -10.84 -6.22 27.03
C TYR A 29 -10.12 -4.95 26.62
N ILE A 30 -8.83 -5.07 26.31
CA ILE A 30 -7.98 -3.96 25.85
C ILE A 30 -7.79 -4.05 24.34
N LEU A 31 -8.17 -2.98 23.64
CA LEU A 31 -7.92 -2.87 22.20
C LEU A 31 -6.50 -2.38 21.95
N TYR A 32 -5.66 -3.26 21.43
CA TYR A 32 -4.35 -2.92 20.90
C TYR A 32 -4.49 -2.59 19.40
N ASP A 33 -4.68 -1.31 19.13
CA ASP A 33 -4.76 -0.81 17.75
C ASP A 33 -3.35 -0.73 17.16
N ASN A 34 -3.11 -1.46 16.07
CA ASN A 34 -1.81 -1.53 15.39
C ASN A 34 -1.84 -0.75 14.08
N PRO A 35 -0.67 -0.30 13.57
CA PRO A 35 -0.59 0.25 12.23
C PRO A 35 -1.19 -0.71 11.20
N LYS A 36 -1.93 -0.16 10.25
CA LYS A 36 -2.49 -0.93 9.14
C LYS A 36 -1.38 -1.31 8.17
N VAL A 37 -1.40 -2.55 7.71
CA VAL A 37 -0.51 -3.02 6.66
C VAL A 37 -1.19 -2.83 5.30
N VAL A 38 -0.51 -2.15 4.39
CA VAL A 38 -0.90 -2.01 2.98
C VAL A 38 0.05 -2.85 2.16
N VAL A 39 -0.47 -3.58 1.19
CA VAL A 39 0.32 -4.39 0.26
C VAL A 39 0.01 -3.98 -1.17
N GLY A 40 1.04 -3.94 -2.00
CA GLY A 40 0.87 -3.57 -3.40
C GLY A 40 2.04 -4.03 -4.25
N SER A 41 1.98 -3.75 -5.54
CA SER A 41 3.00 -4.20 -6.47
C SER A 41 3.32 -3.20 -7.57
N VAL A 42 4.60 -3.12 -7.94
CA VAL A 42 5.04 -2.62 -9.22
C VAL A 42 5.06 -3.80 -10.19
N ALA A 43 3.95 -3.99 -10.90
CA ALA A 43 3.76 -5.09 -11.84
C ALA A 43 4.14 -4.66 -13.26
N ARG A 44 5.03 -5.42 -13.91
CA ARG A 44 5.61 -5.11 -15.20
C ARG A 44 5.14 -6.06 -16.30
N TRP A 45 5.01 -5.52 -17.51
CA TRP A 45 4.90 -6.26 -18.76
C TRP A 45 5.97 -5.75 -19.73
N GLY A 46 7.07 -6.48 -19.84
CA GLY A 46 8.26 -5.98 -20.51
C GLY A 46 8.84 -4.75 -19.80
N ASP A 47 8.93 -3.63 -20.51
CA ASP A 47 9.38 -2.33 -20.02
C ASP A 47 8.24 -1.43 -19.51
N LYS A 48 6.99 -1.90 -19.60
CA LYS A 48 5.81 -1.15 -19.17
C LYS A 48 5.37 -1.56 -17.75
N ILE A 49 4.76 -0.59 -17.07
CA ILE A 49 4.28 -0.72 -15.69
C ILE A 49 2.76 -0.60 -15.68
N LEU A 50 2.11 -1.49 -14.93
CA LEU A 50 0.66 -1.45 -14.68
C LEU A 50 0.33 -0.32 -13.70
N LEU A 51 -0.59 0.56 -14.11
CA LEU A 51 -1.21 1.55 -13.24
C LEU A 51 -2.73 1.44 -13.31
N CYS A 52 -3.37 1.77 -12.19
CA CYS A 52 -4.83 1.81 -12.01
C CYS A 52 -5.27 3.25 -11.77
N ARG A 53 -6.33 3.71 -12.44
CA ARG A 53 -6.93 5.03 -12.21
C ARG A 53 -8.05 4.89 -11.21
N ARG A 54 -7.91 5.47 -10.04
CA ARG A 54 -8.80 5.26 -8.89
C ARG A 54 -10.26 5.65 -9.16
N ALA A 55 -11.19 4.76 -8.81
CA ALA A 55 -12.63 5.04 -8.82
C ALA A 55 -13.15 5.53 -7.46
N ILE A 56 -12.32 5.43 -6.38
CA ILE A 56 -12.71 5.68 -5.00
C ILE A 56 -11.87 6.80 -4.36
N ASP A 57 -12.41 7.43 -3.32
CA ASP A 57 -11.68 8.38 -2.48
C ASP A 57 -10.73 7.67 -1.48
N PRO A 58 -9.66 8.33 -1.06
CA PRO A 58 -9.16 9.63 -1.53
C PRO A 58 -8.52 9.55 -2.92
N ARG A 59 -8.38 10.70 -3.57
CA ARG A 59 -7.69 10.83 -4.87
C ARG A 59 -8.38 10.11 -6.03
N ARG A 60 -9.71 10.09 -6.06
CA ARG A 60 -10.47 9.61 -7.23
C ARG A 60 -10.01 10.30 -8.52
N GLY A 61 -9.82 9.52 -9.58
CA GLY A 61 -9.37 9.99 -10.90
C GLY A 61 -7.85 10.08 -11.07
N PHE A 62 -7.07 9.89 -9.99
CA PHE A 62 -5.62 9.84 -10.04
C PHE A 62 -5.10 8.41 -10.24
N TRP A 63 -3.87 8.28 -10.74
CA TRP A 63 -3.22 7.01 -11.01
C TRP A 63 -2.43 6.48 -9.82
N THR A 64 -2.45 5.19 -9.63
CA THR A 64 -1.75 4.49 -8.55
C THR A 64 -1.25 3.12 -9.02
N LEU A 65 -0.39 2.50 -8.21
CA LEU A 65 -0.10 1.07 -8.31
C LEU A 65 -1.29 0.29 -7.72
N PRO A 66 -1.57 -0.94 -8.17
CA PRO A 66 -2.52 -1.80 -7.50
C PRO A 66 -2.07 -2.08 -6.07
N ALA A 67 -2.89 -1.69 -5.09
CA ALA A 67 -2.55 -1.79 -3.66
C ALA A 67 -3.74 -1.53 -2.75
N GLY A 68 -3.85 -2.31 -1.65
CA GLY A 68 -4.85 -2.12 -0.62
C GLY A 68 -4.46 -2.72 0.73
N TYR A 69 -5.41 -2.83 1.62
CA TYR A 69 -5.17 -3.37 2.96
C TYR A 69 -4.95 -4.88 2.92
N LEU A 70 -3.94 -5.33 3.71
CA LEU A 70 -3.73 -6.75 3.96
C LEU A 70 -4.90 -7.32 4.76
N GLU A 71 -5.43 -8.45 4.32
CA GLU A 71 -6.52 -9.14 5.01
C GLU A 71 -5.99 -10.04 6.14
N LEU A 72 -6.88 -10.36 7.10
CA LEU A 72 -6.53 -11.28 8.17
C LEU A 72 -6.21 -12.68 7.62
N ASN A 73 -5.16 -13.30 8.16
CA ASN A 73 -4.68 -14.63 7.76
C ASN A 73 -4.16 -14.71 6.30
N GLU A 74 -3.84 -13.58 5.69
CA GLU A 74 -3.28 -13.48 4.35
C GLU A 74 -1.77 -13.23 4.41
N ALA A 75 -1.01 -13.93 3.56
CA ALA A 75 0.40 -13.60 3.37
C ALA A 75 0.54 -12.33 2.54
N THR A 76 1.51 -11.47 2.86
CA THR A 76 1.66 -10.14 2.24
C THR A 76 1.86 -10.19 0.72
N SER A 77 2.57 -11.20 0.20
CA SER A 77 2.73 -11.41 -1.25
C SER A 77 1.43 -11.88 -1.92
N VAL A 78 0.61 -12.65 -1.22
CA VAL A 78 -0.71 -13.09 -1.70
C VAL A 78 -1.67 -11.92 -1.75
N GLY A 79 -1.64 -11.04 -0.73
CA GLY A 79 -2.42 -9.81 -0.72
C GLY A 79 -2.07 -8.89 -1.90
N ALA A 80 -0.79 -8.73 -2.23
CA ALA A 80 -0.38 -7.95 -3.40
C ALA A 80 -0.88 -8.55 -4.73
N GLN A 81 -0.94 -9.89 -4.84
CA GLN A 81 -1.52 -10.57 -6.00
C GLN A 81 -3.05 -10.37 -6.07
N ARG A 82 -3.74 -10.47 -4.94
CA ARG A 82 -5.19 -10.23 -4.83
C ARG A 82 -5.53 -8.81 -5.25
N GLU A 83 -4.83 -7.79 -4.74
CA GLU A 83 -5.06 -6.39 -5.09
C GLU A 83 -4.88 -6.14 -6.60
N ALA A 84 -3.85 -6.72 -7.23
CA ALA A 84 -3.66 -6.61 -8.68
C ALA A 84 -4.82 -7.25 -9.46
N LEU A 85 -5.35 -8.38 -8.96
CA LEU A 85 -6.49 -9.05 -9.56
C LEU A 85 -7.78 -8.25 -9.36
N GLU A 86 -8.03 -7.72 -8.16
CA GLU A 86 -9.25 -6.96 -7.82
C GLU A 86 -9.32 -5.61 -8.53
N GLU A 87 -8.20 -4.86 -8.57
CA GLU A 87 -8.19 -3.52 -9.15
C GLU A 87 -7.97 -3.50 -10.67
N ALA A 88 -7.27 -4.50 -11.23
CA ALA A 88 -6.89 -4.49 -12.63
C ALA A 88 -7.23 -5.77 -13.41
N ASN A 89 -7.87 -6.77 -12.79
CA ASN A 89 -8.03 -8.13 -13.34
C ASN A 89 -6.68 -8.71 -13.81
N ALA A 90 -5.59 -8.25 -13.23
CA ALA A 90 -4.22 -8.58 -13.60
C ALA A 90 -3.70 -9.76 -12.78
N ARG A 91 -3.26 -10.82 -13.47
CA ARG A 91 -2.54 -11.92 -12.83
C ARG A 91 -1.05 -11.59 -12.81
N ILE A 92 -0.46 -11.59 -11.61
CA ILE A 92 0.94 -11.27 -11.42
C ILE A 92 1.70 -12.40 -10.73
N GLU A 93 2.98 -12.50 -11.02
CA GLU A 93 3.93 -13.33 -10.30
C GLU A 93 4.89 -12.42 -9.53
N ILE A 94 4.99 -12.66 -8.22
CA ILE A 94 5.88 -11.91 -7.33
C ILE A 94 7.32 -12.33 -7.58
N GLU A 95 8.20 -11.34 -7.81
CA GLU A 95 9.64 -11.54 -8.00
C GLU A 95 10.45 -11.25 -6.72
N GLY A 96 9.91 -10.43 -5.81
CA GLY A 96 10.54 -10.11 -4.54
C GLY A 96 9.97 -8.86 -3.89
N LEU A 97 10.38 -8.60 -2.66
CA LEU A 97 10.04 -7.36 -1.97
C LEU A 97 10.85 -6.21 -2.59
N LEU A 98 10.17 -5.17 -3.04
CA LEU A 98 10.79 -3.96 -3.57
C LEU A 98 11.13 -2.97 -2.46
N ALA A 99 10.15 -2.69 -1.58
CA ALA A 99 10.34 -1.69 -0.55
C ALA A 99 9.38 -1.87 0.63
N VAL A 100 9.80 -1.30 1.77
CA VAL A 100 8.97 -1.06 2.95
C VAL A 100 8.93 0.44 3.20
N TYR A 101 7.73 1.02 3.22
CA TYR A 101 7.53 2.44 3.52
C TYR A 101 6.72 2.61 4.80
N ASP A 102 7.28 3.36 5.74
CA ASP A 102 6.56 3.79 6.92
C ASP A 102 5.81 5.10 6.62
N ILE A 103 4.51 5.11 6.87
CA ILE A 103 3.66 6.29 6.74
C ILE A 103 3.04 6.62 8.11
N PRO A 104 3.83 7.18 9.05
CA PRO A 104 3.41 7.36 10.45
C PRO A 104 2.15 8.20 10.60
N ARG A 105 1.99 9.22 9.75
CA ARG A 105 0.81 10.10 9.73
C ARG A 105 -0.51 9.35 9.56
N LEU A 106 -0.49 8.26 8.80
CA LEU A 106 -1.66 7.42 8.54
C LEU A 106 -1.68 6.16 9.42
N SER A 107 -0.68 5.98 10.29
CA SER A 107 -0.45 4.72 11.00
C SER A 107 -0.49 3.54 10.03
N GLN A 108 0.34 3.60 8.98
CA GLN A 108 0.45 2.57 7.95
C GLN A 108 1.89 2.13 7.76
N VAL A 109 2.06 0.83 7.43
CA VAL A 109 3.27 0.26 6.86
C VAL A 109 2.90 -0.30 5.50
N GLN A 110 3.61 0.14 4.45
CA GLN A 110 3.35 -0.29 3.08
C GLN A 110 4.46 -1.24 2.61
N LEU A 111 4.08 -2.44 2.18
CA LEU A 111 4.97 -3.40 1.55
C LEU A 111 4.70 -3.42 0.05
N VAL A 112 5.66 -3.00 -0.73
CA VAL A 112 5.55 -2.97 -2.19
C VAL A 112 6.42 -4.07 -2.79
N TYR A 113 5.83 -4.88 -3.65
CA TYR A 113 6.50 -6.00 -4.31
C TYR A 113 6.89 -5.66 -5.75
N ARG A 114 8.03 -6.20 -6.20
CA ARG A 114 8.29 -6.40 -7.63
C ARG A 114 7.46 -7.53 -8.12
N ALA A 115 6.85 -7.35 -9.27
CA ALA A 115 6.09 -8.40 -9.91
C ALA A 115 6.15 -8.28 -11.45
N ARG A 116 5.87 -9.40 -12.13
CA ARG A 116 5.62 -9.40 -13.56
C ARG A 116 4.20 -9.85 -13.84
N LEU A 117 3.58 -9.30 -14.87
CA LEU A 117 2.31 -9.81 -15.36
C LEU A 117 2.51 -11.20 -16.00
N VAL A 118 1.55 -12.08 -15.82
CA VAL A 118 1.51 -13.40 -16.47
C VAL A 118 1.15 -13.25 -17.95
N ASP A 119 0.28 -12.29 -18.26
CA ASP A 119 -0.14 -11.89 -19.60
C ASP A 119 -0.57 -10.42 -19.58
N ASP A 120 -0.83 -9.83 -20.76
CA ASP A 120 -1.22 -8.43 -20.93
C ASP A 120 -2.73 -8.18 -20.85
N ARG A 121 -3.50 -9.18 -20.45
CA ARG A 121 -4.95 -9.08 -20.29
C ARG A 121 -5.27 -8.39 -18.98
N ILE A 122 -5.52 -7.09 -19.08
CA ILE A 122 -5.90 -6.22 -17.97
C ILE A 122 -7.25 -5.55 -18.27
N SER A 123 -8.01 -5.29 -17.23
CA SER A 123 -9.25 -4.52 -17.33
C SER A 123 -9.60 -3.94 -15.96
N PRO A 124 -10.29 -2.77 -15.91
CA PRO A 124 -10.63 -2.17 -14.63
C PRO A 124 -11.46 -3.11 -13.75
N GLY A 125 -11.09 -3.20 -12.48
CA GLY A 125 -11.92 -3.76 -11.44
C GLY A 125 -12.88 -2.70 -10.85
N PRO A 126 -13.66 -3.06 -9.82
CA PRO A 126 -14.68 -2.18 -9.25
C PRO A 126 -14.14 -0.85 -8.69
N GLU A 127 -12.89 -0.86 -8.20
CA GLU A 127 -12.23 0.30 -7.61
C GLU A 127 -11.37 1.10 -8.60
N SER A 128 -11.39 0.71 -9.89
CA SER A 128 -10.64 1.37 -10.97
C SER A 128 -11.55 1.93 -12.05
N LEU A 129 -11.34 3.19 -12.43
CA LEU A 129 -11.99 3.81 -13.60
C LEU A 129 -11.36 3.33 -14.89
N GLU A 130 -10.05 3.08 -14.85
CA GLU A 130 -9.21 2.76 -16.00
C GLU A 130 -7.97 2.02 -15.51
N VAL A 131 -7.39 1.17 -16.33
CA VAL A 131 -6.07 0.55 -16.12
C VAL A 131 -5.26 0.65 -17.40
N GLY A 132 -3.94 0.76 -17.26
CA GLY A 132 -3.06 0.88 -18.41
C GLY A 132 -1.65 0.38 -18.13
N LEU A 133 -0.96 0.07 -19.22
CA LEU A 133 0.46 -0.28 -19.25
C LEU A 133 1.26 0.90 -19.80
N PHE A 134 2.09 1.50 -18.98
CA PHE A 134 2.81 2.73 -19.28
C PHE A 134 4.32 2.47 -19.37
N GLY A 135 4.94 2.87 -20.47
CA GLY A 135 6.39 3.06 -20.50
C GLY A 135 6.79 4.19 -19.55
N TRP A 136 8.06 4.21 -19.12
CA TRP A 136 8.52 5.18 -18.12
C TRP A 136 8.20 6.63 -18.47
N ASP A 137 8.39 7.01 -19.74
CA ASP A 137 8.16 8.38 -20.22
C ASP A 137 6.67 8.67 -20.48
N GLU A 138 5.82 7.64 -20.44
CA GLU A 138 4.37 7.75 -20.61
C GLU A 138 3.63 7.83 -19.27
N ILE A 139 4.32 7.62 -18.13
CA ILE A 139 3.70 7.68 -16.80
C ILE A 139 3.12 9.08 -16.56
N PRO A 140 1.86 9.18 -16.16
CA PRO A 140 1.20 10.46 -15.89
C PRO A 140 1.63 11.04 -14.53
N TRP A 141 2.89 11.44 -14.41
CA TRP A 141 3.55 11.85 -13.18
C TRP A 141 2.80 12.93 -12.38
N ALA A 142 2.16 13.87 -13.07
CA ALA A 142 1.39 14.94 -12.43
C ALA A 142 0.09 14.45 -11.79
N ASP A 143 -0.42 13.30 -12.26
CA ASP A 143 -1.68 12.71 -11.84
C ASP A 143 -1.48 11.45 -10.97
N ILE A 144 -0.28 11.23 -10.44
CA ILE A 144 -0.02 10.15 -9.48
C ILE A 144 -0.66 10.50 -8.12
N ALA A 145 -1.40 9.53 -7.58
CA ALA A 145 -2.23 9.73 -6.40
C ALA A 145 -1.44 9.98 -5.10
N PHE A 146 -0.34 9.27 -4.91
CA PHE A 146 0.37 9.23 -3.63
C PHE A 146 1.89 9.32 -3.80
N PRO A 147 2.59 9.99 -2.87
CA PRO A 147 4.05 10.05 -2.89
C PRO A 147 4.73 8.68 -2.91
N SER A 148 4.20 7.71 -2.17
CA SER A 148 4.76 6.35 -2.11
C SER A 148 4.73 5.62 -3.46
N VAL A 149 3.82 5.98 -4.36
CA VAL A 149 3.81 5.45 -5.74
C VAL A 149 5.01 5.99 -6.52
N HIS A 150 5.31 7.29 -6.40
CA HIS A 150 6.54 7.86 -6.99
C HIS A 150 7.78 7.14 -6.47
N TRP A 151 7.86 6.92 -5.14
CA TRP A 151 9.01 6.24 -4.54
C TRP A 151 9.18 4.83 -5.07
N ALA A 152 8.09 4.06 -5.14
CA ALA A 152 8.12 2.69 -5.63
C ALA A 152 8.55 2.59 -7.09
N LEU A 153 8.03 3.48 -7.95
CA LEU A 153 8.41 3.55 -9.35
C LEU A 153 9.90 3.87 -9.53
N HIS A 154 10.42 4.84 -8.77
CA HIS A 154 11.84 5.19 -8.82
C HIS A 154 12.75 4.08 -8.28
N HIS A 155 12.41 3.43 -7.17
CA HIS A 155 13.14 2.29 -6.64
C HIS A 155 13.17 1.12 -7.63
N GLU A 156 12.04 0.84 -8.31
CA GLU A 156 12.02 -0.21 -9.33
C GLU A 156 12.93 0.14 -10.52
N ARG A 157 12.92 1.38 -10.99
CA ARG A 157 13.81 1.83 -12.05
C ARG A 157 15.28 1.73 -11.66
N GLU A 158 15.62 2.14 -10.44
CA GLU A 158 16.98 2.03 -9.90
C GLU A 158 17.43 0.55 -9.80
N ALA A 159 16.56 -0.32 -9.32
CA ALA A 159 16.84 -1.74 -9.22
C ALA A 159 17.08 -2.38 -10.58
N GLN A 160 16.29 -2.02 -11.59
CA GLN A 160 16.50 -2.50 -12.97
C GLN A 160 17.82 -1.99 -13.56
N ALA A 161 18.15 -0.73 -13.34
CA ALA A 161 19.38 -0.14 -13.88
C ALA A 161 20.65 -0.69 -13.22
N SER A 162 20.59 -0.93 -11.91
CA SER A 162 21.76 -1.40 -11.11
C SER A 162 21.88 -2.92 -11.03
N GLY A 163 20.80 -3.66 -11.28
CA GLY A 163 20.70 -5.09 -10.98
C GLY A 163 20.66 -5.42 -9.49
N ASN A 164 20.59 -4.41 -8.61
CA ASN A 164 20.46 -4.62 -7.17
C ASN A 164 18.99 -4.84 -6.80
N LEU A 165 18.66 -6.07 -6.38
CA LEU A 165 17.30 -6.48 -6.01
C LEU A 165 17.04 -6.43 -4.49
N ALA A 166 17.94 -5.87 -3.69
CA ALA A 166 17.71 -5.67 -2.26
C ALA A 166 16.48 -4.78 -2.04
N ALA A 167 15.72 -5.08 -0.99
CA ALA A 167 14.55 -4.27 -0.65
C ALA A 167 14.99 -2.91 -0.11
N HIS A 168 14.30 -1.87 -0.54
CA HIS A 168 14.53 -0.50 -0.06
C HIS A 168 13.76 -0.23 1.24
N VAL A 169 14.36 0.57 2.11
CA VAL A 169 13.69 1.12 3.30
C VAL A 169 13.87 2.63 3.26
N GLY A 170 12.77 3.37 3.34
CA GLY A 170 12.80 4.84 3.26
C GLY A 170 12.67 5.38 1.83
N LEU A 171 13.01 6.66 1.65
CA LEU A 171 12.78 7.41 0.42
C LEU A 171 13.92 7.26 -0.60
N PRO A 172 13.63 7.27 -1.90
CA PRO A 172 14.66 7.37 -2.92
C PRO A 172 15.42 8.71 -2.79
N PRO A 173 16.73 8.72 -3.06
CA PRO A 173 17.50 9.96 -3.09
C PRO A 173 16.91 10.97 -4.09
N GLY A 174 16.78 12.24 -3.66
CA GLY A 174 16.32 13.34 -4.51
C GLY A 174 14.80 13.45 -4.69
N LEU A 175 14.02 12.52 -4.17
CA LEU A 175 12.57 12.70 -4.11
C LEU A 175 12.16 13.42 -2.83
N PRO A 176 11.14 14.32 -2.90
CA PRO A 176 10.67 14.98 -1.71
C PRO A 176 10.08 13.95 -0.73
N PRO A 177 10.30 14.15 0.58
CA PRO A 177 9.54 13.43 1.59
C PRO A 177 8.04 13.72 1.39
N ASP A 178 7.19 12.85 1.92
CA ASP A 178 5.76 13.16 2.01
C ASP A 178 5.63 14.54 2.68
N PRO A 179 5.10 15.57 2.00
CA PRO A 179 5.03 16.95 2.53
C PRO A 179 4.19 17.03 3.81
N THR A 180 3.54 15.96 4.19
CA THR A 180 2.72 15.83 5.39
C THR A 180 3.41 15.08 6.53
N GLN A 181 4.65 14.60 6.33
CA GLN A 181 5.45 14.06 7.44
C GLN A 181 6.06 15.20 8.26
N PRO A 182 5.98 15.17 9.61
CA PRO A 182 6.76 16.09 10.43
C PRO A 182 8.24 15.90 10.13
N GLN A 183 8.91 16.96 9.73
CA GLN A 183 10.36 16.94 9.51
C GLN A 183 11.05 16.77 10.87
N GLY A 184 11.69 15.64 11.08
CA GLY A 184 12.64 15.43 12.16
C GLY A 184 12.10 14.63 13.35
N LEU A 185 12.52 13.42 13.42
CA LEU A 185 12.96 12.73 14.65
C LEU A 185 14.40 12.28 14.43
#